data_7bfa8b12822f3c855773c0c9ab226154
#
_entry.id   7bfa8b12822f3c855773c0c9ab226154
#
_cell.length_a   1.000
_cell.length_b   1.000
_cell.length_c   1.000
_cell.angle_alpha   90.00
_cell.angle_beta   90.00
_cell.angle_gamma   90.00
#
_symmetry.space_group_name_H-M   'P 1'
#
loop_
_entity.id
_entity.type
_entity.pdbx_description
1 polymer ?
#
loop_
_entity_poly.entity_id
_entity_poly.type
_entity_poly.pdbx_seq_one_letter_code
_entity_poly.pdbx_strand_id
1 'polypeptide(L)'
;MARRIIIFSGKQYSGKDTVAKIMLSQMPSFKRCAMGDIIKLTYAKEKNITYEEIEKNKPLYRADLIKLGNWGRSQDADYWMKKILEQAGDIMVTDVRVPHEYEVFKSAGAISIRIEASRKNRMARGVLVGEDDITEVGLDDIKDWDYVIENNSTYEDLKKKVDDLVKILKA
;
A
#
# COMPACT_ATOMS: atom_id res chain seq x y z
N MET A 1 18.55 7.46 -14.18
CA MET A 1 17.13 7.82 -14.30
C MET A 1 16.56 8.23 -12.94
N ALA A 2 15.58 9.12 -12.95
CA ALA A 2 14.87 9.46 -11.72
C ALA A 2 14.13 8.24 -11.17
N ARG A 3 14.10 8.09 -9.85
CA ARG A 3 13.35 7.07 -9.14
C ARG A 3 11.86 7.20 -9.42
N ARG A 4 11.19 6.08 -9.62
CA ARG A 4 9.73 6.03 -9.80
C ARG A 4 9.05 5.55 -8.51
N ILE A 5 7.94 6.19 -8.18
CA ILE A 5 7.11 5.84 -7.04
C ILE A 5 5.72 5.53 -7.56
N ILE A 6 5.17 4.38 -7.20
CA ILE A 6 3.78 4.02 -7.47
C ILE A 6 3.11 3.82 -6.12
N ILE A 7 1.96 4.46 -5.92
CA ILE A 7 1.16 4.28 -4.71
C ILE A 7 -0.16 3.60 -5.04
N PHE A 8 -0.59 2.72 -4.15
CA PHE A 8 -1.84 1.98 -4.27
C PHE A 8 -2.80 2.36 -3.16
N SER A 9 -4.06 2.48 -3.51
CA SER A 9 -5.16 2.60 -2.58
C SER A 9 -6.32 1.69 -3.00
N GLY A 10 -7.10 1.26 -2.03
CA GLY A 10 -8.28 0.43 -2.22
C GLY A 10 -8.80 -0.05 -0.89
N LYS A 11 -10.11 -0.21 -0.80
CA LYS A 11 -10.78 -0.72 0.40
C LYS A 11 -10.45 -2.18 0.65
N GLN A 12 -10.78 -2.68 1.84
CA GLN A 12 -10.63 -4.09 2.20
C GLN A 12 -11.22 -4.98 1.11
N TYR A 13 -10.50 -6.02 0.74
CA TYR A 13 -10.88 -7.01 -0.29
C TYR A 13 -11.17 -6.43 -1.68
N SER A 14 -10.68 -5.23 -1.99
CA SER A 14 -10.75 -4.68 -3.35
C SER A 14 -9.85 -5.41 -4.36
N GLY A 15 -8.81 -6.10 -3.88
CA GLY A 15 -7.81 -6.77 -4.72
C GLY A 15 -6.51 -5.98 -4.88
N LYS A 16 -6.32 -4.95 -4.08
CA LYS A 16 -5.13 -4.09 -4.12
C LYS A 16 -3.81 -4.88 -4.04
N ASP A 17 -3.71 -5.82 -3.10
CA ASP A 17 -2.49 -6.62 -2.93
C ASP A 17 -2.26 -7.56 -4.12
N THR A 18 -3.32 -8.09 -4.70
CA THR A 18 -3.25 -8.91 -5.93
C THR A 18 -2.72 -8.10 -7.10
N VAL A 19 -3.23 -6.87 -7.30
CA VAL A 19 -2.74 -5.96 -8.34
C VAL A 19 -1.27 -5.65 -8.15
N ALA A 20 -0.87 -5.26 -6.94
CA ALA A 20 0.53 -4.95 -6.62
C ALA A 20 1.44 -6.16 -6.90
N LYS A 21 1.02 -7.36 -6.53
CA LYS A 21 1.77 -8.60 -6.78
C LYS A 21 1.96 -8.89 -8.26
N ILE A 22 0.91 -8.74 -9.07
CA ILE A 22 1.00 -8.92 -10.52
C ILE A 22 1.97 -7.89 -11.12
N MET A 23 1.85 -6.61 -10.73
CA MET A 23 2.74 -5.57 -11.22
C MET A 23 4.20 -5.80 -10.83
N LEU A 24 4.47 -6.19 -9.59
CA LEU A 24 5.83 -6.49 -9.13
C LEU A 24 6.48 -7.63 -9.92
N SER A 25 5.70 -8.66 -10.29
CA SER A 25 6.21 -9.76 -11.11
C SER A 25 6.64 -9.34 -12.51
N GLN A 26 6.07 -8.25 -13.04
CA GLN A 26 6.34 -7.73 -14.38
C GLN A 26 7.26 -6.50 -14.40
N MET A 27 7.51 -5.90 -13.24
CA MET A 27 8.31 -4.68 -13.08
C MET A 27 9.43 -4.93 -12.05
N PRO A 28 10.45 -5.73 -12.39
CA PRO A 28 11.45 -6.23 -11.43
C PRO A 28 12.37 -5.15 -10.85
N SER A 29 12.40 -3.94 -11.42
CA SER A 29 13.10 -2.80 -10.82
C SER A 29 12.41 -2.27 -9.57
N PHE A 30 11.10 -2.53 -9.43
CA PHE A 30 10.32 -2.08 -8.27
C PHE A 30 10.42 -3.07 -7.11
N LYS A 31 10.41 -2.52 -5.90
CA LYS A 31 10.22 -3.28 -4.67
C LYS A 31 9.00 -2.77 -3.92
N ARG A 32 8.31 -3.68 -3.24
CA ARG A 32 7.22 -3.32 -2.35
C ARG A 32 7.78 -2.60 -1.12
N CYS A 33 7.14 -1.52 -0.72
CA CYS A 33 7.52 -0.74 0.43
C CYS A 33 6.25 -0.22 1.13
N ALA A 34 5.76 -0.94 2.11
CA ALA A 34 4.63 -0.52 2.92
C ALA A 34 5.09 0.17 4.21
N MET A 35 4.33 1.16 4.71
CA MET A 35 4.65 1.82 5.98
C MET A 35 4.67 0.81 7.13
N GLY A 36 3.72 -0.12 7.15
CA GLY A 36 3.70 -1.20 8.12
C GLY A 36 4.95 -2.09 8.09
N ASP A 37 5.53 -2.31 6.91
CA ASP A 37 6.78 -3.08 6.78
C ASP A 37 7.98 -2.31 7.32
N ILE A 38 8.05 -1.00 7.09
CA ILE A 38 9.11 -0.15 7.65
C ILE A 38 9.05 -0.14 9.19
N ILE A 39 7.87 -0.06 9.77
CA ILE A 39 7.69 -0.16 11.23
C ILE A 39 8.18 -1.52 11.75
N LYS A 40 7.82 -2.62 11.09
CA LYS A 40 8.27 -3.98 11.47
C LYS A 40 9.78 -4.15 11.34
N LEU A 41 10.37 -3.66 10.26
CA LEU A 41 11.81 -3.71 10.05
C LEU A 41 12.57 -2.89 11.10
N THR A 42 12.06 -1.72 11.46
CA THR A 42 12.62 -0.89 12.53
C THR A 42 12.56 -1.61 13.88
N TYR A 43 11.41 -2.19 14.22
CA TYR A 43 11.23 -2.97 15.44
C TYR A 43 12.15 -4.19 15.49
N ALA A 44 12.22 -4.94 14.38
CA ALA A 44 13.07 -6.12 14.26
C ALA A 44 14.54 -5.78 14.55
N LYS A 45 15.02 -4.68 13.98
CA LYS A 45 16.39 -4.20 14.21
C LYS A 45 16.62 -3.80 15.67
N GLU A 46 15.69 -3.07 16.28
CA GLU A 46 15.81 -2.63 17.70
C GLU A 46 15.80 -3.81 18.66
N LYS A 47 15.00 -4.84 18.38
CA LYS A 47 14.85 -6.01 19.25
C LYS A 47 15.77 -7.17 18.90
N ASN A 48 16.59 -7.03 17.86
CA ASN A 48 17.48 -8.07 17.34
C ASN A 48 16.73 -9.37 17.04
N ILE A 49 15.59 -9.24 16.37
CA ILE A 49 14.77 -10.36 15.84
C ILE A 49 14.59 -10.21 14.34
N THR A 50 14.04 -11.22 13.66
CA THR A 50 13.82 -11.17 12.23
C THR A 50 12.43 -10.65 11.86
N TYR A 51 12.28 -10.12 10.65
CA TYR A 51 10.99 -9.74 10.09
C TYR A 51 10.05 -10.97 10.02
N GLU A 52 10.58 -12.12 9.66
CA GLU A 52 9.85 -13.39 9.57
C GLU A 52 9.30 -13.84 10.92
N GLU A 53 10.04 -13.62 12.00
CA GLU A 53 9.56 -13.88 13.36
C GLU A 53 8.32 -13.04 13.69
N ILE A 54 8.35 -11.75 13.33
CA ILE A 54 7.20 -10.86 13.51
C ILE A 54 5.99 -11.33 12.68
N GLU A 55 6.24 -11.70 11.42
CA GLU A 55 5.18 -12.16 10.52
C GLU A 55 4.51 -13.47 10.98
N LYS A 56 5.29 -14.39 11.53
CA LYS A 56 4.77 -15.65 12.08
C LYS A 56 3.96 -15.45 13.37
N ASN A 57 4.31 -14.46 14.15
CA ASN A 57 3.74 -14.22 15.49
C ASN A 57 3.09 -12.84 15.61
N LYS A 58 2.41 -12.37 14.56
CA LYS A 58 1.76 -11.04 14.51
C LYS A 58 0.98 -10.65 15.76
N PRO A 59 0.14 -11.51 16.33
CA PRO A 59 -0.61 -11.14 17.54
C PRO A 59 0.28 -10.77 18.73
N LEU A 60 1.44 -11.44 18.85
CA LEU A 60 2.39 -11.20 19.95
C LEU A 60 3.02 -9.81 19.86
N TYR A 61 3.33 -9.35 18.64
CA TYR A 61 4.04 -8.10 18.41
C TYR A 61 3.13 -6.90 18.11
N ARG A 62 1.84 -7.13 17.88
CA ARG A 62 0.89 -6.10 17.42
C ARG A 62 0.87 -4.86 18.30
N ALA A 63 0.81 -5.02 19.62
CA ALA A 63 0.76 -3.89 20.55
C ALA A 63 2.03 -3.04 20.48
N ASP A 64 3.19 -3.68 20.42
CA ASP A 64 4.48 -2.99 20.33
C ASP A 64 4.66 -2.27 18.99
N LEU A 65 4.21 -2.87 17.89
CA LEU A 65 4.25 -2.25 16.57
C LEU A 65 3.35 -1.01 16.48
N ILE A 66 2.16 -1.06 17.08
CA ILE A 66 1.26 0.10 17.19
C ILE A 66 1.93 1.21 18.01
N LYS A 67 2.54 0.86 19.13
CA LYS A 67 3.27 1.81 19.98
C LYS A 67 4.43 2.48 19.24
N LEU A 68 5.23 1.70 18.52
CA LEU A 68 6.34 2.23 17.70
C LEU A 68 5.82 3.12 16.56
N GLY A 69 4.77 2.71 15.86
CA GLY A 69 4.15 3.52 14.82
C GLY A 69 3.66 4.87 15.34
N ASN A 70 3.00 4.87 16.50
CA ASN A 70 2.52 6.09 17.15
C ASN A 70 3.68 6.97 17.66
N TRP A 71 4.74 6.37 18.19
CA TRP A 71 5.94 7.10 18.59
C TRP A 71 6.53 7.86 17.40
N GLY A 72 6.73 7.20 16.25
CA GLY A 72 7.26 7.85 15.05
C GLY A 72 6.40 9.04 14.62
N ARG A 73 5.08 8.87 14.58
CA ARG A 73 4.15 9.96 14.23
C ARG A 73 4.14 11.10 15.25
N SER A 74 4.44 10.83 16.51
CA SER A 74 4.57 11.88 17.55
C SER A 74 5.83 12.74 17.38
N GLN A 75 6.89 12.17 16.77
CA GLN A 75 8.10 12.91 16.43
C GLN A 75 7.89 13.79 15.18
N ASP A 76 7.24 13.24 14.18
CA ASP A 76 6.92 13.89 12.91
C ASP A 76 5.75 13.13 12.26
N ALA A 77 4.69 13.84 11.87
CA ALA A 77 3.53 13.23 11.19
C ALA A 77 3.96 12.43 9.94
N ASP A 78 5.04 12.82 9.28
CA ASP A 78 5.58 12.21 8.07
C ASP A 78 6.72 11.21 8.34
N TYR A 79 7.01 10.89 9.59
CA TYR A 79 8.17 10.09 9.99
C TYR A 79 8.33 8.81 9.15
N TRP A 80 7.30 8.00 9.04
CA TRP A 80 7.35 6.74 8.31
C TRP A 80 7.35 6.93 6.79
N MET A 81 6.64 7.95 6.29
CA MET A 81 6.65 8.29 4.87
C MET A 81 8.02 8.79 4.42
N LYS A 82 8.68 9.60 5.23
CA LYS A 82 10.06 10.04 4.97
C LYS A 82 11.02 8.85 4.87
N LYS A 83 10.90 7.87 5.77
CA LYS A 83 11.71 6.65 5.70
C LYS A 83 11.46 5.83 4.42
N ILE A 84 10.23 5.80 3.95
CA ILE A 84 9.91 5.20 2.63
C ILE A 84 10.57 6.00 1.50
N LEU A 85 10.46 7.32 1.55
CA LEU A 85 11.04 8.19 0.53
C LEU A 85 12.58 8.19 0.51
N GLU A 86 13.22 7.76 1.58
CA GLU A 86 14.68 7.56 1.65
C GLU A 86 15.14 6.23 1.00
N GLN A 87 14.22 5.28 0.75
CA GLN A 87 14.55 4.00 0.14
C GLN A 87 15.08 4.20 -1.28
N ALA A 88 16.19 3.54 -1.63
CA ALA A 88 16.77 3.60 -2.97
C ALA A 88 15.97 2.77 -3.99
N GLY A 89 15.98 3.21 -5.25
CA GLY A 89 15.36 2.52 -6.38
C GLY A 89 13.84 2.77 -6.49
N ASP A 90 13.23 2.12 -7.47
CA ASP A 90 11.81 2.19 -7.74
C ASP A 90 11.00 1.51 -6.62
N ILE A 91 9.93 2.13 -6.14
CA ILE A 91 9.12 1.60 -5.05
C ILE A 91 7.62 1.59 -5.35
N MET A 92 6.94 0.56 -4.82
CA MET A 92 5.47 0.46 -4.79
C MET A 92 5.00 0.51 -3.34
N VAL A 93 4.30 1.60 -2.97
CA VAL A 93 3.73 1.79 -1.63
C VAL A 93 2.29 1.27 -1.63
N THR A 94 2.03 0.21 -0.90
CA THR A 94 0.78 -0.56 -1.02
C THR A 94 -0.25 -0.26 0.07
N ASP A 95 0.04 0.64 0.99
CA ASP A 95 -0.82 0.91 2.14
C ASP A 95 -1.12 2.40 2.37
N VAL A 96 -1.27 3.15 1.29
CA VAL A 96 -1.74 4.55 1.36
C VAL A 96 -3.23 4.57 1.67
N ARG A 97 -3.63 5.18 2.78
CA ARG A 97 -4.99 5.07 3.33
C ARG A 97 -5.65 6.39 3.71
N VAL A 98 -4.89 7.45 3.95
CA VAL A 98 -5.43 8.73 4.39
C VAL A 98 -4.96 9.88 3.50
N PRO A 99 -5.73 11.00 3.44
CA PRO A 99 -5.43 12.11 2.52
C PRO A 99 -4.02 12.67 2.65
N HIS A 100 -3.53 12.83 3.86
CA HIS A 100 -2.18 13.36 4.09
C HIS A 100 -1.08 12.48 3.46
N GLU A 101 -1.21 11.16 3.58
CA GLU A 101 -0.27 10.22 2.94
C GLU A 101 -0.31 10.35 1.41
N TYR A 102 -1.52 10.42 0.85
CA TYR A 102 -1.71 10.62 -0.58
C TYR A 102 -1.00 11.88 -1.07
N GLU A 103 -1.20 13.00 -0.39
CA GLU A 103 -0.59 14.29 -0.75
C GLU A 103 0.92 14.28 -0.67
N VAL A 104 1.49 13.69 0.38
CA VAL A 104 2.94 13.57 0.55
C VAL A 104 3.57 12.78 -0.61
N PHE A 105 3.01 11.64 -0.96
CA PHE A 105 3.53 10.84 -2.07
C PHE A 105 3.29 11.50 -3.43
N LYS A 106 2.14 12.12 -3.67
CA LYS A 106 1.88 12.87 -4.91
C LYS A 106 2.83 14.04 -5.08
N SER A 107 3.13 14.76 -4.01
CA SER A 107 4.13 15.84 -4.02
C SER A 107 5.54 15.35 -4.32
N ALA A 108 5.84 14.09 -4.02
CA ALA A 108 7.09 13.43 -4.37
C ALA A 108 7.09 12.86 -5.81
N GLY A 109 6.05 13.11 -6.60
CA GLY A 109 5.94 12.66 -7.99
C GLY A 109 5.40 11.24 -8.17
N ALA A 110 4.70 10.70 -7.18
CA ALA A 110 4.14 9.35 -7.26
C ALA A 110 3.01 9.24 -8.30
N ILE A 111 3.00 8.12 -9.01
CA ILE A 111 1.86 7.66 -9.81
C ILE A 111 0.86 6.99 -8.87
N SER A 112 -0.39 7.41 -8.88
CA SER A 112 -1.43 6.92 -7.98
C SER A 112 -2.39 5.96 -8.70
N ILE A 113 -2.61 4.79 -8.09
CA ILE A 113 -3.49 3.76 -8.61
C ILE A 113 -4.54 3.42 -7.56
N ARG A 114 -5.81 3.58 -7.90
CA ARG A 114 -6.95 3.18 -7.07
C ARG A 114 -7.55 1.89 -7.58
N ILE A 115 -7.73 0.90 -6.70
CA ILE A 115 -8.42 -0.34 -7.00
C ILE A 115 -9.81 -0.28 -6.37
N GLU A 116 -10.83 -0.40 -7.21
CA GLU A 116 -12.23 -0.31 -6.84
C GLU A 116 -12.92 -1.67 -7.00
N ALA A 117 -13.73 -2.03 -6.01
CA ALA A 117 -14.64 -3.16 -6.11
C ALA A 117 -15.93 -2.84 -5.35
N SER A 118 -17.05 -3.30 -5.86
CA SER A 118 -18.35 -3.10 -5.20
C SER A 118 -18.34 -3.73 -3.80
N ARG A 119 -19.09 -3.15 -2.87
CA ARG A 119 -19.22 -3.70 -1.52
C ARG A 119 -19.69 -5.16 -1.55
N LYS A 120 -20.62 -5.50 -2.44
CA LYS A 120 -21.11 -6.87 -2.65
C LYS A 120 -19.94 -7.83 -2.99
N ASN A 121 -19.10 -7.46 -3.93
CA ASN A 121 -17.96 -8.28 -4.33
C ASN A 121 -16.90 -8.39 -3.22
N ARG A 122 -16.65 -7.31 -2.49
CA ARG A 122 -15.73 -7.33 -1.35
C ARG A 122 -16.22 -8.23 -0.23
N MET A 123 -17.52 -8.19 0.09
CA MET A 123 -18.15 -9.08 1.08
C MET A 123 -18.07 -10.55 0.67
N ALA A 124 -18.16 -10.86 -0.61
CA ALA A 124 -17.99 -12.23 -1.13
C ALA A 124 -16.56 -12.76 -0.96
N ARG A 125 -15.58 -11.88 -0.80
CA ARG A 125 -14.15 -12.23 -0.65
C ARG A 125 -13.71 -12.31 0.80
N GLY A 126 -14.40 -11.65 1.72
CA GLY A 126 -14.05 -11.65 3.13
C GLY A 126 -14.99 -10.81 4.00
N VAL A 127 -14.75 -10.86 5.30
CA VAL A 127 -15.52 -10.10 6.30
C VAL A 127 -15.00 -8.67 6.35
N LEU A 128 -15.90 -7.71 6.11
CA LEU A 128 -15.58 -6.28 6.22
C LEU A 128 -15.63 -5.84 7.68
N VAL A 129 -14.60 -5.17 8.14
CA VAL A 129 -14.46 -4.71 9.53
C VAL A 129 -14.06 -3.23 9.53
N GLY A 130 -14.71 -2.42 10.38
CA GLY A 130 -14.35 -1.01 10.54
C GLY A 130 -14.56 -0.21 9.25
N GLU A 131 -15.66 -0.43 8.55
CA GLU A 131 -15.93 0.20 7.24
C GLU A 131 -16.01 1.73 7.30
N ASP A 132 -16.29 2.31 8.47
CA ASP A 132 -16.36 3.77 8.68
C ASP A 132 -15.03 4.35 9.20
N ASP A 133 -14.01 3.52 9.42
CA ASP A 133 -12.71 3.98 9.86
C ASP A 133 -12.03 4.85 8.80
N ILE A 134 -11.27 5.86 9.25
CA ILE A 134 -10.54 6.76 8.34
C ILE A 134 -9.62 6.02 7.37
N THR A 135 -9.09 4.87 7.75
CA THR A 135 -8.25 4.03 6.90
C THR A 135 -9.03 3.31 5.79
N GLU A 136 -10.35 3.27 5.87
CA GLU A 136 -11.24 2.73 4.82
C GLU A 136 -11.86 3.84 3.96
N VAL A 137 -12.33 4.93 4.58
CA VAL A 137 -13.09 5.99 3.89
C VAL A 137 -12.27 7.23 3.57
N GLY A 138 -11.08 7.38 4.13
CA GLY A 138 -10.29 8.61 4.07
C GLY A 138 -9.96 9.11 2.67
N LEU A 139 -9.90 8.20 1.69
CA LEU A 139 -9.57 8.54 0.30
C LEU A 139 -10.78 8.51 -0.65
N ASP A 140 -12.00 8.37 -0.13
CA ASP A 140 -13.21 8.28 -0.95
C ASP A 140 -13.51 9.56 -1.74
N ASP A 141 -13.10 10.72 -1.22
CA ASP A 141 -13.32 12.03 -1.87
C ASP A 141 -12.25 12.38 -2.90
N ILE A 142 -11.17 11.64 -2.98
CA ILE A 142 -10.13 11.86 -3.99
C ILE A 142 -10.61 11.33 -5.34
N LYS A 143 -10.56 12.21 -6.35
CA LYS A 143 -11.05 11.93 -7.71
C LYS A 143 -9.95 12.01 -8.78
N ASP A 144 -8.78 12.52 -8.45
CA ASP A 144 -7.66 12.75 -9.36
C ASP A 144 -6.61 11.61 -9.35
N TRP A 145 -7.08 10.37 -9.24
CA TRP A 145 -6.23 9.20 -9.41
C TRP A 145 -5.66 9.15 -10.82
N ASP A 146 -4.37 8.88 -10.95
CA ASP A 146 -3.77 8.70 -12.29
C ASP A 146 -4.37 7.49 -13.01
N TYR A 147 -4.67 6.43 -12.26
CA TYR A 147 -5.34 5.23 -12.78
C TYR A 147 -6.34 4.66 -11.77
N VAL A 148 -7.44 4.16 -12.29
CA VAL A 148 -8.45 3.41 -11.51
C VAL A 148 -8.64 2.05 -12.17
N ILE A 149 -8.53 0.99 -11.38
CA ILE A 149 -8.78 -0.38 -11.81
C ILE A 149 -10.03 -0.89 -11.11
N GLU A 150 -11.08 -1.20 -11.88
CA GLU A 150 -12.27 -1.86 -11.36
C GLU A 150 -12.05 -3.38 -11.32
N ASN A 151 -12.23 -3.96 -10.14
CA ASN A 151 -12.09 -5.38 -9.87
C ASN A 151 -13.42 -5.99 -9.43
N ASN A 152 -14.38 -6.06 -10.35
CA ASN A 152 -15.72 -6.60 -10.14
C ASN A 152 -16.00 -7.89 -10.93
N SER A 153 -15.00 -8.47 -11.57
CA SER A 153 -15.12 -9.64 -12.44
C SER A 153 -14.13 -10.73 -12.01
N THR A 154 -13.61 -11.49 -12.95
CA THR A 154 -12.69 -12.61 -12.70
C THR A 154 -11.24 -12.16 -12.47
N TYR A 155 -10.42 -13.09 -11.96
CA TYR A 155 -8.98 -12.86 -11.84
C TYR A 155 -8.33 -12.61 -13.23
N GLU A 156 -8.76 -13.34 -14.25
CA GLU A 156 -8.27 -13.20 -15.62
C GLU A 156 -8.56 -11.80 -16.18
N ASP A 157 -9.75 -11.28 -15.92
CA ASP A 157 -10.12 -9.91 -16.28
C ASP A 157 -9.26 -8.88 -15.56
N LEU A 158 -9.07 -9.04 -14.24
CA LEU A 158 -8.18 -8.19 -13.45
C LEU A 158 -6.76 -8.23 -14.00
N LYS A 159 -6.22 -9.43 -14.23
CA LYS A 159 -4.88 -9.61 -14.77
C LYS A 159 -4.69 -8.89 -16.10
N LYS A 160 -5.66 -8.99 -17.00
CA LYS A 160 -5.62 -8.29 -18.30
C LYS A 160 -5.56 -6.77 -18.12
N LYS A 161 -6.38 -6.21 -17.23
CA LYS A 161 -6.36 -4.77 -16.92
C LYS A 161 -5.00 -4.34 -16.37
N VAL A 162 -4.42 -5.14 -15.49
CA VAL A 162 -3.09 -4.86 -14.92
C VAL A 162 -2.00 -4.99 -16.00
N ASP A 163 -2.05 -6.00 -16.84
CA ASP A 163 -1.11 -6.19 -17.95
C ASP A 163 -1.12 -4.98 -18.91
N ASP A 164 -2.29 -4.46 -19.23
CA ASP A 164 -2.44 -3.27 -20.07
C ASP A 164 -1.88 -2.02 -19.39
N LEU A 165 -2.12 -1.84 -18.09
CA LEU A 165 -1.54 -0.74 -17.32
C LEU A 165 -0.01 -0.83 -17.27
N VAL A 166 0.54 -2.02 -17.04
CA VAL A 166 2.00 -2.23 -17.01
C VAL A 166 2.65 -1.84 -18.33
N LYS A 167 2.02 -2.16 -19.47
CA LYS A 167 2.50 -1.72 -20.81
C LYS A 167 2.60 -0.20 -20.90
N ILE A 168 1.58 0.52 -20.42
CA ILE A 168 1.57 1.98 -20.39
C ILE A 168 2.72 2.52 -19.50
N LEU A 169 2.90 1.95 -18.32
CA LEU A 169 3.91 2.41 -17.36
C LEU A 169 5.35 2.09 -17.78
N LYS A 170 5.53 1.12 -18.67
CA LYS A 170 6.85 0.77 -19.24
C LYS A 170 7.20 1.56 -20.50
N ALA A 171 6.20 2.08 -21.15
CA ALA A 171 6.39 2.94 -22.33
C ALA A 171 6.92 4.33 -21.92
#